data_4ab5188c827b3f4b175fb5f789a01bfe
#
_entry.id   4ab5188c827b3f4b175fb5f789a01bfe
#
_cell.length_a   1.000
_cell.length_b   1.000
_cell.length_c   1.000
_cell.angle_alpha   90.00
_cell.angle_beta   90.00
_cell.angle_gamma   90.00
#
_symmetry.space_group_name_H-M   'P 1'
#
loop_
_entity.id
_entity.type
_entity.pdbx_description
1 polymer ?
#
loop_
_entity_poly.entity_id
_entity_poly.type
_entity_poly.pdbx_seq_one_letter_code
_entity_poly.pdbx_strand_id
1 'polypeptide(L)'
;WDIGYVSTPIKEYIDQVDNKELRILIPGAGNSYEAEYFHNQGFNNVTVVDISEQPLKNIKIRIPSFPSLNLLYQDFFDLKGEFDIIIEQTFFCALDPTLRQDYVNKIHDLLSEQGKLVGLMFDAPLNTEHPPFGGKKKDYKTLFEPKFNLKTIELAYNSIKSRAGKEVFVNFMKK
;
A
#
# COMPACT_ATOMS: atom_id res chain seq x y z
N TRP A 1 -12.52 4.79 -6.58
CA TRP A 1 -11.54 3.90 -5.96
C TRP A 1 -11.02 2.88 -6.97
N ASP A 2 -11.89 2.07 -7.52
CA ASP A 2 -11.54 0.99 -8.45
C ASP A 2 -11.14 1.55 -9.82
N ILE A 3 -9.96 1.15 -10.31
CA ILE A 3 -9.43 1.56 -11.60
C ILE A 3 -9.40 0.41 -12.62
N GLY A 4 -9.74 -0.83 -12.19
CA GLY A 4 -9.84 -2.01 -13.04
C GLY A 4 -8.51 -2.71 -13.35
N TYR A 5 -7.37 -2.19 -12.86
CA TYR A 5 -6.03 -2.74 -13.09
C TYR A 5 -5.04 -2.20 -12.05
N VAL A 6 -3.84 -2.78 -11.98
CA VAL A 6 -2.75 -2.28 -11.14
C VAL A 6 -2.37 -0.85 -11.54
N SER A 7 -2.21 0.05 -10.57
CA SER A 7 -1.84 1.44 -10.87
C SER A 7 -0.47 1.51 -11.54
N THR A 8 -0.33 2.35 -12.57
CA THR A 8 0.89 2.43 -13.37
C THR A 8 2.16 2.69 -12.55
N PRO A 9 2.16 3.64 -11.56
CA PRO A 9 3.36 3.86 -10.76
C PRO A 9 3.78 2.64 -9.94
N ILE A 10 2.82 1.91 -9.37
CA ILE A 10 3.10 0.70 -8.60
C ILE A 10 3.56 -0.43 -9.52
N LYS A 11 2.91 -0.58 -10.69
CA LYS A 11 3.35 -1.55 -11.71
C LYS A 11 4.81 -1.33 -12.09
N GLU A 12 5.19 -0.10 -12.46
CA GLU A 12 6.57 0.23 -12.86
C GLU A 12 7.56 -0.01 -11.71
N TYR A 13 7.16 0.20 -10.47
CA TYR A 13 7.97 -0.15 -9.31
C TYR A 13 8.16 -1.67 -9.19
N ILE A 14 7.07 -2.45 -9.30
CA ILE A 14 7.12 -3.92 -9.21
C ILE A 14 8.02 -4.51 -10.29
N ASP A 15 7.97 -3.96 -11.51
CA ASP A 15 8.78 -4.41 -12.65
C ASP A 15 10.30 -4.26 -12.40
N GLN A 16 10.72 -3.40 -11.45
CA GLN A 16 12.11 -3.18 -11.06
C GLN A 16 12.55 -4.06 -9.88
N VAL A 17 11.66 -4.86 -9.29
CA VAL A 17 11.97 -5.72 -8.14
C VAL A 17 12.36 -7.11 -8.63
N ASP A 18 13.65 -7.41 -8.59
CA ASP A 18 14.20 -8.68 -9.08
C ASP A 18 13.99 -9.83 -8.08
N ASN A 19 14.16 -9.57 -6.78
CA ASN A 19 14.06 -10.60 -5.75
C ASN A 19 12.59 -10.99 -5.51
N LYS A 20 12.20 -12.16 -6.00
CA LYS A 20 10.82 -12.69 -5.90
C LYS A 20 10.50 -13.33 -4.54
N GLU A 21 11.50 -13.49 -3.68
CA GLU A 21 11.34 -14.08 -2.34
C GLU A 21 11.02 -13.03 -1.25
N LEU A 22 10.96 -11.74 -1.62
CA LEU A 22 10.59 -10.68 -0.66
C LEU A 22 9.20 -10.90 -0.09
N ARG A 23 9.08 -10.68 1.21
CA ARG A 23 7.80 -10.70 1.93
C ARG A 23 7.10 -9.35 1.71
N ILE A 24 5.96 -9.40 1.04
CA ILE A 24 5.22 -8.21 0.61
C ILE A 24 3.88 -8.17 1.33
N LEU A 25 3.53 -7.02 1.89
CA LEU A 25 2.22 -6.76 2.48
C LEU A 25 1.46 -5.73 1.64
N ILE A 26 0.19 -6.02 1.40
CA ILE A 26 -0.77 -5.08 0.80
C ILE A 26 -1.91 -4.90 1.80
N PRO A 27 -1.95 -3.78 2.56
CA PRO A 27 -3.07 -3.48 3.45
C PRO A 27 -4.25 -2.89 2.68
N GLY A 28 -5.47 -3.33 3.00
CA GLY A 28 -6.68 -2.92 2.32
C GLY A 28 -6.79 -3.56 0.93
N ALA A 29 -7.46 -4.71 0.87
CA ALA A 29 -7.52 -5.49 -0.36
C ALA A 29 -8.20 -4.73 -1.51
N GLY A 30 -9.35 -4.10 -1.27
CA GLY A 30 -10.16 -3.57 -2.37
C GLY A 30 -10.33 -4.65 -3.44
N ASN A 31 -10.05 -4.32 -4.71
CA ASN A 31 -9.91 -5.34 -5.76
C ASN A 31 -8.50 -5.92 -5.88
N SER A 32 -7.52 -5.30 -5.20
CA SER A 32 -6.14 -5.78 -5.07
C SER A 32 -5.48 -6.25 -6.38
N TYR A 33 -5.58 -5.42 -7.41
CA TYR A 33 -4.90 -5.69 -8.68
C TYR A 33 -3.37 -5.73 -8.52
N GLU A 34 -2.85 -5.05 -7.51
CA GLU A 34 -1.45 -5.09 -7.12
C GLU A 34 -1.05 -6.51 -6.68
N ALA A 35 -1.87 -7.18 -5.85
CA ALA A 35 -1.61 -8.56 -5.43
C ALA A 35 -1.62 -9.52 -6.62
N GLU A 36 -2.58 -9.36 -7.54
CA GLU A 36 -2.64 -10.11 -8.78
C GLU A 36 -1.38 -9.90 -9.62
N TYR A 37 -0.97 -8.65 -9.77
CA TYR A 37 0.21 -8.33 -10.56
C TYR A 37 1.48 -8.95 -9.95
N PHE A 38 1.71 -8.81 -8.64
CA PHE A 38 2.81 -9.47 -7.96
C PHE A 38 2.81 -10.98 -8.17
N HIS A 39 1.65 -11.61 -7.97
CA HIS A 39 1.50 -13.06 -8.15
C HIS A 39 1.86 -13.50 -9.57
N ASN A 40 1.37 -12.79 -10.58
CA ASN A 40 1.65 -13.06 -12.00
C ASN A 40 3.11 -12.80 -12.39
N GLN A 41 3.83 -11.93 -11.65
CA GLN A 41 5.27 -11.69 -11.79
C GLN A 41 6.14 -12.72 -11.03
N GLY A 42 5.52 -13.73 -10.41
CA GLY A 42 6.22 -14.82 -9.73
C GLY A 42 6.64 -14.52 -8.29
N PHE A 43 6.08 -13.51 -7.64
CA PHE A 43 6.29 -13.29 -6.20
C PHE A 43 5.46 -14.29 -5.40
N ASN A 44 6.10 -15.05 -4.51
CA ASN A 44 5.47 -16.14 -3.76
C ASN A 44 4.97 -15.72 -2.37
N ASN A 45 5.53 -14.63 -1.82
CA ASN A 45 5.31 -14.20 -0.44
C ASN A 45 4.51 -12.90 -0.36
N VAL A 46 3.41 -12.82 -1.11
CA VAL A 46 2.49 -11.66 -1.09
C VAL A 46 1.36 -11.94 -0.12
N THR A 47 1.22 -11.08 0.89
CA THR A 47 0.15 -11.13 1.89
C THR A 47 -0.79 -9.94 1.70
N VAL A 48 -2.07 -10.20 1.73
CA VAL A 48 -3.14 -9.18 1.67
C VAL A 48 -3.93 -9.23 2.97
N VAL A 49 -4.16 -8.09 3.60
CA VAL A 49 -4.98 -7.98 4.80
C VAL A 49 -6.15 -7.03 4.57
N ASP A 50 -7.34 -7.45 4.96
CA ASP A 50 -8.54 -6.60 4.93
C ASP A 50 -9.47 -6.92 6.10
N ILE A 51 -10.17 -5.91 6.58
CA ILE A 51 -11.21 -6.02 7.60
C ILE A 51 -12.54 -6.54 7.02
N SER A 52 -12.65 -6.63 5.71
CA SER A 52 -13.78 -7.20 4.98
C SER A 52 -13.39 -8.50 4.29
N GLU A 53 -14.21 -9.51 4.46
CA GLU A 53 -13.97 -10.82 3.84
C GLU A 53 -14.23 -10.82 2.32
N GLN A 54 -15.16 -9.99 1.85
CA GLN A 54 -15.57 -10.00 0.45
C GLN A 54 -14.43 -9.65 -0.54
N PRO A 55 -13.61 -8.62 -0.31
CA PRO A 55 -12.44 -8.34 -1.15
C PRO A 55 -11.48 -9.52 -1.27
N LEU A 56 -11.22 -10.21 -0.15
CA LEU A 56 -10.34 -11.39 -0.14
C LEU A 56 -10.91 -12.56 -0.94
N LYS A 57 -12.22 -12.79 -0.85
CA LYS A 57 -12.93 -13.78 -1.70
C LYS A 57 -12.83 -13.43 -3.18
N ASN A 58 -12.95 -12.15 -3.53
CA ASN A 58 -12.84 -11.70 -4.92
C ASN A 58 -11.45 -11.98 -5.51
N ILE A 59 -10.37 -11.78 -4.71
CA ILE A 59 -9.02 -12.18 -5.11
C ILE A 59 -8.97 -13.67 -5.41
N LYS A 60 -9.47 -14.49 -4.49
CA LYS A 60 -9.43 -15.96 -4.66
C LYS A 60 -10.23 -16.47 -5.84
N ILE A 61 -11.36 -15.83 -6.16
CA ILE A 61 -12.16 -16.14 -7.35
C ILE A 61 -11.37 -15.79 -8.62
N ARG A 62 -10.75 -14.61 -8.65
CA ARG A 62 -10.00 -14.12 -9.82
C ARG A 62 -8.67 -14.84 -10.02
N ILE A 63 -8.03 -15.24 -8.92
CA ILE A 63 -6.73 -15.90 -8.90
C ILE A 63 -6.83 -17.17 -8.03
N PRO A 64 -7.36 -18.28 -8.54
CA PRO A 64 -7.52 -19.52 -7.76
C PRO A 64 -6.21 -20.07 -7.19
N SER A 65 -5.06 -19.78 -7.84
CA SER A 65 -3.72 -20.18 -7.41
C SER A 65 -3.15 -19.32 -6.27
N PHE A 66 -3.74 -18.15 -5.95
CA PHE A 66 -3.24 -17.30 -4.87
C PHE A 66 -3.30 -18.05 -3.53
N PRO A 67 -2.20 -18.07 -2.73
CA PRO A 67 -2.17 -18.81 -1.47
C PRO A 67 -3.22 -18.30 -0.48
N SER A 68 -4.14 -19.17 -0.07
CA SER A 68 -5.23 -18.79 0.85
C SER A 68 -4.73 -18.35 2.22
N LEU A 69 -3.58 -18.87 2.68
CA LEU A 69 -2.95 -18.48 3.94
C LEU A 69 -2.42 -17.04 3.92
N ASN A 70 -2.27 -16.45 2.75
CA ASN A 70 -1.80 -15.08 2.57
C ASN A 70 -2.96 -14.08 2.40
N LEU A 71 -4.21 -14.52 2.49
CA LEU A 71 -5.40 -13.68 2.48
C LEU A 71 -5.94 -13.58 3.92
N LEU A 72 -5.62 -12.49 4.60
CA LEU A 72 -5.86 -12.33 6.03
C LEU A 72 -7.11 -11.48 6.27
N TYR A 73 -8.15 -12.12 6.82
CA TYR A 73 -9.36 -11.43 7.27
C TYR A 73 -9.17 -10.97 8.73
N GLN A 74 -8.66 -9.77 8.91
CA GLN A 74 -8.44 -9.18 10.24
C GLN A 74 -8.20 -7.67 10.15
N ASP A 75 -8.24 -6.99 11.30
CA ASP A 75 -7.83 -5.59 11.39
C ASP A 75 -6.33 -5.45 11.12
N PHE A 76 -5.97 -4.50 10.26
CA PHE A 76 -4.59 -4.15 9.97
C PHE A 76 -3.79 -3.79 11.23
N PHE A 77 -4.42 -3.11 12.20
CA PHE A 77 -3.75 -2.71 13.43
C PHE A 77 -3.45 -3.89 14.37
N ASP A 78 -4.14 -5.01 14.22
CA ASP A 78 -3.87 -6.25 14.96
C ASP A 78 -2.85 -7.17 14.27
N LEU A 79 -2.52 -6.89 12.99
CA LEU A 79 -1.60 -7.72 12.21
C LEU A 79 -0.23 -7.81 12.89
N LYS A 80 0.33 -9.02 12.90
CA LYS A 80 1.71 -9.30 13.31
C LYS A 80 2.46 -9.94 12.15
N GLY A 81 3.74 -9.71 12.10
CA GLY A 81 4.60 -10.26 11.05
C GLY A 81 5.75 -9.33 10.73
N GLU A 82 6.53 -9.71 9.76
CA GLU A 82 7.67 -8.96 9.27
C GLU A 82 7.69 -8.97 7.75
N PHE A 83 7.74 -7.81 7.14
CA PHE A 83 7.66 -7.61 5.69
C PHE A 83 8.81 -6.76 5.18
N ASP A 84 9.28 -7.07 3.98
CA ASP A 84 10.38 -6.35 3.33
C ASP A 84 9.87 -5.16 2.51
N ILE A 85 8.64 -5.27 2.00
CA ILE A 85 7.94 -4.19 1.31
C ILE A 85 6.48 -4.15 1.77
N ILE A 86 5.99 -2.96 2.07
CA ILE A 86 4.55 -2.70 2.24
C ILE A 86 4.11 -1.79 1.10
N ILE A 87 3.07 -2.20 0.38
CA ILE A 87 2.52 -1.45 -0.75
C ILE A 87 1.33 -0.60 -0.30
N GLU A 88 1.45 0.70 -0.45
CA GLU A 88 0.37 1.65 -0.15
C GLU A 88 -0.39 2.02 -1.43
N GLN A 89 -1.63 1.63 -1.50
CA GLN A 89 -2.55 2.02 -2.57
C GLN A 89 -3.95 2.28 -2.01
N THR A 90 -4.27 3.53 -1.77
CA THR A 90 -5.58 3.99 -1.29
C THR A 90 -6.04 3.44 0.08
N PHE A 91 -5.14 2.87 0.88
CA PHE A 91 -5.44 2.43 2.24
C PHE A 91 -5.29 3.58 3.26
N PHE A 92 -4.17 4.30 3.23
CA PHE A 92 -3.95 5.45 4.12
C PHE A 92 -5.04 6.51 4.03
N CYS A 93 -5.53 6.80 2.82
CA CYS A 93 -6.61 7.77 2.60
C CYS A 93 -8.01 7.22 2.99
N ALA A 94 -8.13 5.92 3.23
CA ALA A 94 -9.36 5.30 3.73
C ALA A 94 -9.46 5.34 5.27
N LEU A 95 -8.33 5.47 5.95
CA LEU A 95 -8.27 5.56 7.41
C LEU A 95 -8.70 6.94 7.90
N ASP A 96 -9.42 6.95 9.05
CA ASP A 96 -9.67 8.20 9.76
C ASP A 96 -8.36 8.94 10.01
N PRO A 97 -8.29 10.26 9.74
CA PRO A 97 -7.07 11.04 9.94
C PRO A 97 -6.47 10.97 11.36
N THR A 98 -7.28 10.70 12.37
CA THR A 98 -6.81 10.49 13.75
C THR A 98 -5.93 9.26 13.91
N LEU A 99 -6.08 8.26 13.03
CA LEU A 99 -5.30 7.02 13.04
C LEU A 99 -3.96 7.11 12.27
N ARG A 100 -3.66 8.25 11.67
CA ARG A 100 -2.46 8.39 10.83
C ARG A 100 -1.15 8.15 11.57
N GLN A 101 -1.07 8.58 12.83
CA GLN A 101 0.12 8.31 13.65
C GLN A 101 0.24 6.82 13.99
N ASP A 102 -0.88 6.18 14.31
CA ASP A 102 -0.92 4.74 14.60
C ASP A 102 -0.57 3.92 13.34
N TYR A 103 -1.03 4.36 12.16
CA TYR A 103 -0.62 3.78 10.89
C TYR A 103 0.90 3.84 10.70
N VAL A 104 1.53 4.99 10.91
CA VAL A 104 2.99 5.15 10.78
C VAL A 104 3.73 4.23 11.75
N ASN A 105 3.28 4.15 13.01
CA ASN A 105 3.83 3.25 14.00
C ASN A 105 3.70 1.79 13.56
N LYS A 106 2.51 1.41 13.09
CA LYS A 106 2.22 0.04 12.65
C LYS A 106 3.04 -0.37 11.44
N ILE A 107 3.14 0.48 10.42
CA ILE A 107 4.00 0.23 9.25
C ILE A 107 5.46 0.03 9.67
N HIS A 108 5.96 0.89 10.56
CA HIS A 108 7.32 0.76 11.08
C HIS A 108 7.53 -0.58 11.80
N ASP A 109 6.59 -1.01 12.63
CA ASP A 109 6.70 -2.25 13.41
C ASP A 109 6.61 -3.51 12.51
N LEU A 110 5.84 -3.44 11.42
CA LEU A 110 5.68 -4.53 10.46
C LEU A 110 6.83 -4.65 9.44
N LEU A 111 7.63 -3.60 9.25
CA LEU A 111 8.75 -3.65 8.31
C LEU A 111 9.98 -4.31 8.94
N SER A 112 10.65 -5.16 8.17
CA SER A 112 11.98 -5.68 8.47
C SER A 112 13.01 -4.55 8.55
N GLU A 113 14.21 -4.85 9.04
CA GLU A 113 15.34 -3.93 8.93
C GLU A 113 15.58 -3.60 7.45
N GLN A 114 15.71 -2.31 7.11
CA GLN A 114 15.81 -1.80 5.73
C GLN A 114 14.54 -2.03 4.87
N GLY A 115 13.48 -2.56 5.46
CA GLY A 115 12.19 -2.67 4.81
C GLY A 115 11.62 -1.29 4.43
N LYS A 116 10.71 -1.26 3.47
CA LYS A 116 10.21 -0.01 2.92
C LYS A 116 8.71 0.00 2.66
N LEU A 117 8.11 1.16 2.90
CA LEU A 117 6.78 1.51 2.43
C LEU A 117 6.91 2.15 1.04
N VAL A 118 6.20 1.59 0.07
CA VAL A 118 6.19 2.11 -1.30
C VAL A 118 4.76 2.23 -1.80
N GLY A 119 4.42 3.32 -2.46
CA GLY A 119 3.07 3.46 -2.98
C GLY A 119 2.68 4.86 -3.38
N LEU A 120 1.39 5.12 -3.33
CA LEU A 120 0.79 6.38 -3.73
C LEU A 120 -0.02 6.98 -2.58
N MET A 121 0.18 8.27 -2.34
CA MET A 121 -0.60 9.06 -1.38
C MET A 121 -1.18 10.29 -2.07
N PHE A 122 -2.41 10.68 -1.73
CA PHE A 122 -3.01 11.87 -2.30
C PHE A 122 -2.34 13.15 -1.79
N ASP A 123 -1.88 13.99 -2.72
CA ASP A 123 -1.41 15.37 -2.45
C ASP A 123 -2.46 16.37 -2.95
N ALA A 124 -3.65 16.26 -2.40
CA ALA A 124 -4.79 17.09 -2.77
C ALA A 124 -5.80 17.16 -1.61
N PRO A 125 -6.56 18.23 -1.50
CA PRO A 125 -7.73 18.27 -0.63
C PRO A 125 -8.79 17.32 -1.19
N LEU A 126 -9.28 16.42 -0.35
CA LEU A 126 -10.40 15.54 -0.63
C LEU A 126 -11.48 15.74 0.46
N ASN A 127 -12.23 14.69 0.79
CA ASN A 127 -13.25 14.77 1.83
C ASN A 127 -12.64 14.95 3.23
N THR A 128 -13.38 15.57 4.13
CA THR A 128 -13.02 15.75 5.54
C THR A 128 -13.88 14.91 6.49
N GLU A 129 -15.06 14.50 6.07
CA GLU A 129 -16.04 13.78 6.89
C GLU A 129 -16.14 12.29 6.56
N HIS A 130 -15.67 11.88 5.39
CA HIS A 130 -15.70 10.49 4.95
C HIS A 130 -14.53 10.20 3.99
N PRO A 131 -14.09 8.93 3.86
CA PRO A 131 -13.05 8.59 2.89
C PRO A 131 -13.51 8.79 1.43
N PRO A 132 -12.55 9.05 0.50
CA PRO A 132 -11.12 9.18 0.75
C PRO A 132 -10.78 10.52 1.41
N PHE A 133 -9.95 10.46 2.46
CA PHE A 133 -9.41 11.66 3.09
C PHE A 133 -8.21 12.20 2.33
N GLY A 134 -8.17 13.52 2.17
CA GLY A 134 -7.05 14.20 1.52
C GLY A 134 -5.80 14.27 2.39
N GLY A 135 -4.74 14.82 1.81
CA GLY A 135 -3.50 15.10 2.51
C GLY A 135 -2.57 16.00 1.70
N LYS A 136 -1.42 16.31 2.28
CA LYS A 136 -0.40 17.14 1.64
C LYS A 136 0.97 16.53 1.82
N LYS A 137 1.80 16.58 0.79
CA LYS A 137 3.20 16.16 0.79
C LYS A 137 3.97 16.65 2.04
N LYS A 138 3.74 17.91 2.46
CA LYS A 138 4.38 18.50 3.63
C LYS A 138 4.01 17.77 4.93
N ASP A 139 2.73 17.44 5.09
CA ASP A 139 2.24 16.79 6.30
C ASP A 139 2.78 15.35 6.39
N TYR A 140 2.88 14.65 5.25
CA TYR A 140 3.48 13.33 5.17
C TYR A 140 4.95 13.34 5.57
N LYS A 141 5.73 14.34 5.11
CA LYS A 141 7.12 14.50 5.55
C LYS A 141 7.21 14.58 7.06
N THR A 142 6.47 15.50 7.68
CA THR A 142 6.47 15.68 9.14
C THR A 142 6.06 14.40 9.87
N LEU A 143 5.08 13.66 9.35
CA LEU A 143 4.53 12.47 9.98
C LEU A 143 5.49 11.27 9.92
N PHE A 144 6.17 11.06 8.80
CA PHE A 144 7.00 9.87 8.57
C PHE A 144 8.49 10.06 8.90
N GLU A 145 9.04 11.28 8.78
CA GLU A 145 10.46 11.56 9.04
C GLU A 145 10.99 11.04 10.39
N PRO A 146 10.23 11.05 11.50
CA PRO A 146 10.75 10.54 12.77
C PRO A 146 11.18 9.06 12.72
N LYS A 147 10.52 8.24 11.91
CA LYS A 147 10.72 6.79 11.84
C LYS A 147 11.29 6.28 10.52
N PHE A 148 11.29 7.11 9.47
CA PHE A 148 11.66 6.71 8.12
C PHE A 148 12.68 7.64 7.47
N ASN A 149 13.54 7.05 6.66
CA ASN A 149 14.33 7.76 5.66
C ASN A 149 13.48 7.94 4.41
N LEU A 150 13.05 9.16 4.13
CA LEU A 150 12.19 9.48 2.99
C LEU A 150 13.04 9.53 1.71
N LYS A 151 13.19 8.39 1.02
CA LYS A 151 14.00 8.29 -0.22
C LYS A 151 13.33 9.03 -1.37
N THR A 152 12.01 8.91 -1.47
CA THR A 152 11.20 9.56 -2.51
C THR A 152 9.88 10.02 -1.90
N ILE A 153 9.48 11.23 -2.21
CA ILE A 153 8.14 11.77 -2.04
C ILE A 153 7.92 12.83 -3.13
N GLU A 154 7.59 12.38 -4.33
CA GLU A 154 7.51 13.20 -5.52
C GLU A 154 6.20 12.99 -6.27
N LEU A 155 5.76 14.03 -7.01
CA LEU A 155 4.57 13.92 -7.83
C LEU A 155 4.68 12.70 -8.74
N ALA A 156 3.66 11.83 -8.71
CA ALA A 156 3.61 10.66 -9.56
C ALA A 156 3.33 11.10 -11.01
N TYR A 157 4.36 11.10 -11.85
CA TYR A 157 4.29 11.59 -13.23
C TYR A 157 3.45 10.68 -14.15
N ASN A 158 3.30 9.42 -13.77
CA ASN A 158 2.63 8.36 -14.51
C ASN A 158 1.31 7.90 -13.85
N SER A 159 0.72 8.72 -12.97
CA SER A 159 -0.60 8.48 -12.40
C SER A 159 -1.66 8.32 -13.49
N ILE A 160 -2.69 7.53 -13.18
CA ILE A 160 -3.87 7.44 -14.05
C ILE A 160 -4.49 8.82 -14.26
N LYS A 161 -5.11 9.02 -15.42
CA LYS A 161 -5.64 10.34 -15.87
C LYS A 161 -6.51 11.04 -14.82
N SER A 162 -7.36 10.31 -14.09
CA SER A 162 -8.25 10.87 -13.07
C SER A 162 -7.52 11.34 -11.80
N ARG A 163 -6.30 10.87 -11.57
CA ARG A 163 -5.47 11.17 -10.39
C ARG A 163 -4.21 11.96 -10.72
N ALA A 164 -3.94 12.20 -12.01
CA ALA A 164 -2.79 12.96 -12.48
C ALA A 164 -2.69 14.32 -11.79
N GLY A 165 -1.52 14.65 -11.24
CA GLY A 165 -1.29 15.88 -10.49
C GLY A 165 -1.83 15.91 -9.06
N LYS A 166 -2.40 14.82 -8.57
CA LYS A 166 -3.04 14.72 -7.24
C LYS A 166 -2.43 13.65 -6.35
N GLU A 167 -1.44 12.91 -6.81
CA GLU A 167 -0.78 11.84 -6.07
C GLU A 167 0.72 12.05 -6.03
N VAL A 168 1.32 11.73 -4.89
CA VAL A 168 2.77 11.57 -4.76
C VAL A 168 3.12 10.10 -4.68
N PHE A 169 4.17 9.71 -5.40
CA PHE A 169 4.82 8.43 -5.20
C PHE A 169 5.74 8.53 -4.00
N VAL A 170 5.65 7.56 -3.11
CA VAL A 170 6.43 7.48 -1.87
C VAL A 170 7.30 6.23 -1.86
N ASN A 171 8.53 6.39 -1.34
CA ASN A 171 9.44 5.29 -1.01
C ASN A 171 10.14 5.67 0.30
N PHE A 172 9.66 5.10 1.40
CA PHE A 172 10.11 5.39 2.74
C PHE A 172 10.75 4.15 3.35
N MET A 173 12.05 4.22 3.64
CA MET A 173 12.81 3.13 4.22
C MET A 173 12.82 3.24 5.76
N LYS A 174 12.54 2.15 6.45
CA LYS A 174 12.64 2.05 7.92
C LYS A 174 14.03 2.51 8.39
N LYS A 175 14.07 3.30 9.47
CA LYS A 175 15.31 3.71 10.16
C LYS A 175 15.82 2.61 11.07
#